data_3f3439781bc6ae2d72f18d450174f2de
#
_entry.id   3f3439781bc6ae2d72f18d450174f2de
#
_cell.length_a   1.000
_cell.length_b   1.000
_cell.length_c   1.000
_cell.angle_alpha   90.00
_cell.angle_beta   90.00
_cell.angle_gamma   90.00
#
_symmetry.space_group_name_H-M   'P 1'
#
loop_
_entity.id
_entity.type
_entity.pdbx_description
1 polymer ?
#
loop_
_entity_poly.entity_id
_entity_poly.type
_entity_poly.pdbx_seq_one_letter_code
_entity_poly.pdbx_strand_id
1 'polypeptide(L)'
;MSFSASKGYFLKNGKPVFIISGEIHYFRLDPKRWEKHLKLLKDSGANTTSTYIPWDWHEYEENKFDFTGETNPTRNLIRYIKLCKRVGLDVIVKPGPYILAEYEGQGLPQWLLNKIGKNAHALDENGNVISPDLMSYMSDEYLKYSFLWYDKIMPIVSEYQVSNGGPITMMQVCNEVGVFQWLSGKIDYNERVIILYKEFLVDKYKSIEKINSTYGTKYSS
;
A
#
# COMPACT_ATOMS: atom_id res chain seq x y z
N MET A 1 -10.71 22.65 0.79
CA MET A 1 -10.30 22.27 2.17
C MET A 1 -8.83 21.89 2.15
N SER A 2 -8.12 22.00 3.27
CA SER A 2 -6.70 21.65 3.36
C SER A 2 -6.46 20.64 4.48
N PHE A 3 -5.47 19.76 4.28
CA PHE A 3 -4.93 18.87 5.31
C PHE A 3 -3.41 18.91 5.20
N SER A 4 -2.72 19.08 6.33
CA SER A 4 -1.27 19.21 6.38
C SER A 4 -0.71 18.76 7.73
N ALA A 5 0.61 18.61 7.80
CA ALA A 5 1.32 18.38 9.05
C ALA A 5 2.27 19.56 9.32
N SER A 6 2.30 20.06 10.53
CA SER A 6 3.19 21.13 10.96
C SER A 6 3.47 21.05 12.45
N LYS A 7 4.75 21.24 12.84
CA LYS A 7 5.18 21.28 14.25
C LYS A 7 4.69 20.10 15.11
N GLY A 8 4.61 18.90 14.53
CA GLY A 8 4.17 17.68 15.24
C GLY A 8 2.65 17.51 15.33
N TYR A 9 1.87 18.32 14.65
CA TYR A 9 0.40 18.22 14.60
C TYR A 9 -0.09 18.01 13.18
N PHE A 10 -1.22 17.30 13.03
CA PHE A 10 -2.04 17.36 11.85
C PHE A 10 -2.94 18.60 11.89
N LEU A 11 -3.07 19.26 10.75
CA LEU A 11 -3.91 20.46 10.62
C LEU A 11 -4.97 20.22 9.56
N LYS A 12 -6.22 20.47 9.90
CA LYS A 12 -7.35 20.49 8.95
C LYS A 12 -7.91 21.92 8.88
N ASN A 13 -7.84 22.51 7.67
CA ASN A 13 -8.18 23.92 7.47
C ASN A 13 -7.43 24.89 8.43
N GLY A 14 -6.14 24.61 8.66
CA GLY A 14 -5.27 25.38 9.53
C GLY A 14 -5.47 25.18 11.02
N LYS A 15 -6.41 24.33 11.46
CA LYS A 15 -6.67 24.02 12.88
C LYS A 15 -6.12 22.65 13.24
N PRO A 16 -5.49 22.50 14.42
CA PRO A 16 -5.05 21.20 14.91
C PRO A 16 -6.19 20.18 14.95
N VAL A 17 -5.91 18.96 14.51
CA VAL A 17 -6.86 17.85 14.57
C VAL A 17 -6.15 16.62 15.15
N PHE A 18 -6.83 15.93 16.05
CA PHE A 18 -6.44 14.60 16.53
C PHE A 18 -7.24 13.56 15.77
N ILE A 19 -6.53 12.61 15.12
CA ILE A 19 -7.16 11.58 14.30
C ILE A 19 -7.53 10.39 15.17
N ILE A 20 -8.82 10.08 15.19
CA ILE A 20 -9.37 8.86 15.76
C ILE A 20 -9.98 8.07 14.61
N SER A 21 -9.31 7.01 14.19
CA SER A 21 -9.70 6.23 13.02
C SER A 21 -10.13 4.81 13.41
N GLY A 22 -11.22 4.35 12.80
CA GLY A 22 -11.58 2.94 12.78
C GLY A 22 -11.47 2.38 11.36
N GLU A 23 -11.17 1.09 11.24
CA GLU A 23 -10.99 0.44 9.96
C GLU A 23 -12.27 -0.26 9.52
N ILE A 24 -12.77 0.08 8.32
CA ILE A 24 -13.94 -0.55 7.70
C ILE A 24 -13.59 -0.97 6.28
N HIS A 25 -13.48 -2.27 6.06
CA HIS A 25 -13.19 -2.85 4.76
C HIS A 25 -14.47 -3.03 3.95
N TYR A 26 -14.78 -2.05 3.06
CA TYR A 26 -16.00 -2.05 2.25
C TYR A 26 -16.17 -3.32 1.42
N PHE A 27 -15.09 -3.89 0.90
CA PHE A 27 -15.08 -5.09 0.06
C PHE A 27 -15.47 -6.38 0.81
N ARG A 28 -15.42 -6.38 2.16
CA ARG A 28 -15.84 -7.50 3.05
C ARG A 28 -17.27 -7.37 3.57
N LEU A 29 -17.95 -6.27 3.26
CA LEU A 29 -19.27 -5.96 3.81
C LEU A 29 -20.33 -5.84 2.71
N ASP A 30 -21.56 -6.25 3.03
CA ASP A 30 -22.71 -5.95 2.17
C ASP A 30 -22.84 -4.42 1.99
N PRO A 31 -22.85 -3.91 0.74
CA PRO A 31 -22.98 -2.49 0.44
C PRO A 31 -24.22 -1.82 1.05
N LYS A 32 -25.27 -2.58 1.34
CA LYS A 32 -26.47 -2.10 2.05
C LYS A 32 -26.19 -1.73 3.51
N ARG A 33 -25.11 -2.26 4.09
CA ARG A 33 -24.71 -2.03 5.49
C ARG A 33 -23.62 -0.97 5.64
N TRP A 34 -22.96 -0.54 4.57
CA TRP A 34 -21.85 0.41 4.66
C TRP A 34 -22.20 1.68 5.44
N GLU A 35 -23.32 2.32 5.10
CA GLU A 35 -23.75 3.54 5.77
C GLU A 35 -24.00 3.32 7.27
N LYS A 36 -24.62 2.19 7.64
CA LYS A 36 -24.85 1.85 9.05
C LYS A 36 -23.54 1.72 9.82
N HIS A 37 -22.55 1.00 9.28
CA HIS A 37 -21.26 0.82 9.94
C HIS A 37 -20.47 2.12 10.04
N LEU A 38 -20.48 2.96 9.00
CA LEU A 38 -19.86 4.27 9.03
C LEU A 38 -20.51 5.20 10.08
N LYS A 39 -21.83 5.18 10.23
CA LYS A 39 -22.54 5.93 11.27
C LYS A 39 -22.17 5.43 12.67
N LEU A 40 -22.16 4.12 12.90
CA LEU A 40 -21.74 3.55 14.18
C LEU A 40 -20.31 3.95 14.55
N LEU A 41 -19.39 3.91 13.57
CA LEU A 41 -18.03 4.39 13.77
C LEU A 41 -18.00 5.88 14.13
N LYS A 42 -18.78 6.70 13.42
CA LYS A 42 -18.89 8.14 13.72
C LYS A 42 -19.45 8.39 15.12
N ASP A 43 -20.48 7.67 15.50
CA ASP A 43 -21.17 7.80 16.79
C ASP A 43 -20.28 7.34 17.96
N SER A 44 -19.30 6.47 17.71
CA SER A 44 -18.29 6.08 18.71
C SER A 44 -17.23 7.17 18.97
N GLY A 45 -17.29 8.32 18.29
CA GLY A 45 -16.36 9.43 18.44
C GLY A 45 -15.23 9.47 17.41
N ALA A 46 -15.18 8.53 16.47
CA ALA A 46 -14.20 8.57 15.38
C ALA A 46 -14.49 9.74 14.42
N ASN A 47 -13.43 10.34 13.89
CA ASN A 47 -13.51 11.38 12.86
C ASN A 47 -12.97 10.92 11.50
N THR A 48 -12.38 9.74 11.47
CA THR A 48 -11.70 9.16 10.29
C THR A 48 -12.07 7.69 10.19
N THR A 49 -12.16 7.18 8.96
CA THR A 49 -12.15 5.74 8.67
C THR A 49 -10.97 5.41 7.81
N SER A 50 -10.38 4.23 7.98
CA SER A 50 -9.37 3.70 7.07
C SER A 50 -9.89 2.47 6.33
N THR A 51 -9.38 2.24 5.12
CA THR A 51 -9.69 1.04 4.35
C THR A 51 -8.58 0.70 3.39
N TYR A 52 -8.33 -0.61 3.20
CA TYR A 52 -7.56 -1.08 2.06
C TYR A 52 -8.36 -0.95 0.77
N ILE A 53 -7.63 -0.85 -0.35
CA ILE A 53 -8.17 -0.94 -1.71
C ILE A 53 -7.40 -2.09 -2.37
N PRO A 54 -7.91 -3.34 -2.27
CA PRO A 54 -7.17 -4.49 -2.79
C PRO A 54 -7.08 -4.43 -4.31
N TRP A 55 -5.87 -4.61 -4.81
CA TRP A 55 -5.62 -4.58 -6.25
C TRP A 55 -6.38 -5.69 -6.98
N ASP A 56 -6.25 -6.95 -6.53
CA ASP A 56 -6.93 -8.12 -7.10
C ASP A 56 -8.46 -7.99 -7.11
N TRP A 57 -9.00 -7.30 -6.09
CA TRP A 57 -10.44 -7.09 -6.00
C TRP A 57 -10.97 -6.17 -7.10
N HIS A 58 -10.21 -5.13 -7.41
CA HIS A 58 -10.60 -4.13 -8.41
C HIS A 58 -10.14 -4.47 -9.82
N GLU A 59 -8.98 -5.07 -9.98
CA GLU A 59 -8.53 -5.66 -11.25
C GLU A 59 -8.84 -7.16 -11.25
N TYR A 60 -10.09 -7.48 -11.47
CA TYR A 60 -10.63 -8.86 -11.38
C TYR A 60 -10.19 -9.79 -12.52
N GLU A 61 -9.71 -9.25 -13.62
CA GLU A 61 -8.98 -9.88 -14.71
C GLU A 61 -7.92 -8.89 -15.23
N GLU A 62 -6.87 -9.38 -15.85
CA GLU A 62 -5.81 -8.54 -16.39
C GLU A 62 -6.38 -7.41 -17.27
N ASN A 63 -6.06 -6.16 -16.93
CA ASN A 63 -6.56 -4.93 -17.55
C ASN A 63 -8.08 -4.70 -17.47
N LYS A 64 -8.81 -5.44 -16.64
CA LYS A 64 -10.24 -5.21 -16.39
C LYS A 64 -10.48 -4.74 -14.97
N PHE A 65 -10.92 -3.51 -14.85
CA PHE A 65 -11.07 -2.80 -13.58
C PHE A 65 -12.54 -2.47 -13.31
N ASP A 66 -12.93 -2.55 -12.04
CA ASP A 66 -14.24 -2.09 -11.56
C ASP A 66 -14.07 -1.30 -10.26
N PHE A 67 -14.41 -0.02 -10.28
CA PHE A 67 -14.47 0.86 -9.12
C PHE A 67 -15.88 1.42 -8.88
N THR A 68 -16.83 1.03 -9.72
CA THR A 68 -18.22 1.52 -9.74
C THR A 68 -19.23 0.47 -9.26
N GLY A 69 -18.79 -0.80 -9.16
CA GLY A 69 -19.63 -1.90 -8.69
C GLY A 69 -20.50 -2.53 -9.78
N GLU A 70 -20.10 -2.40 -11.04
CA GLU A 70 -20.83 -2.99 -12.19
C GLU A 70 -20.72 -4.52 -12.21
N THR A 71 -19.53 -5.06 -11.90
CA THR A 71 -19.28 -6.50 -11.87
C THR A 71 -19.58 -7.13 -10.52
N ASN A 72 -19.38 -6.36 -9.45
CA ASN A 72 -19.70 -6.77 -8.09
C ASN A 72 -20.02 -5.52 -7.24
N PRO A 73 -21.18 -5.43 -6.61
CA PRO A 73 -21.56 -4.24 -5.82
C PRO A 73 -20.56 -3.83 -4.73
N THR A 74 -19.77 -4.78 -4.19
CA THR A 74 -18.74 -4.51 -3.19
C THR A 74 -17.48 -3.87 -3.79
N ARG A 75 -17.33 -3.83 -5.12
CA ARG A 75 -16.27 -3.09 -5.83
C ARG A 75 -16.56 -1.59 -5.97
N ASN A 76 -17.71 -1.11 -5.51
CA ASN A 76 -18.08 0.30 -5.65
C ASN A 76 -17.35 1.20 -4.66
N LEU A 77 -16.03 1.36 -4.87
CA LEU A 77 -15.16 2.23 -4.09
C LEU A 77 -15.65 3.68 -4.09
N ILE A 78 -16.06 4.17 -5.26
CA ILE A 78 -16.54 5.55 -5.42
C ILE A 78 -17.75 5.82 -4.53
N ARG A 79 -18.72 4.91 -4.50
CA ARG A 79 -19.88 5.02 -3.62
C ARG A 79 -19.47 4.99 -2.14
N TYR A 80 -18.54 4.12 -1.76
CA TYR A 80 -18.05 4.02 -0.39
C TYR A 80 -17.41 5.34 0.07
N ILE A 81 -16.51 5.92 -0.74
CA ILE A 81 -15.87 7.21 -0.45
C ILE A 81 -16.91 8.33 -0.31
N LYS A 82 -17.90 8.38 -1.21
CA LYS A 82 -19.02 9.35 -1.13
C LYS A 82 -19.85 9.18 0.14
N LEU A 83 -20.07 7.94 0.60
CA LEU A 83 -20.75 7.65 1.87
C LEU A 83 -19.94 8.16 3.07
N CYS A 84 -18.62 7.93 3.11
CA CYS A 84 -17.75 8.46 4.16
C CYS A 84 -17.89 9.98 4.29
N LYS A 85 -17.82 10.69 3.15
CA LYS A 85 -18.03 12.15 3.11
C LYS A 85 -19.40 12.55 3.66
N ARG A 86 -20.47 11.86 3.24
CA ARG A 86 -21.85 12.15 3.66
C ARG A 86 -22.05 11.95 5.16
N VAL A 87 -21.43 10.94 5.75
CA VAL A 87 -21.46 10.67 7.20
C VAL A 87 -20.55 11.63 7.98
N GLY A 88 -19.66 12.34 7.30
CA GLY A 88 -18.72 13.28 7.92
C GLY A 88 -17.49 12.62 8.53
N LEU A 89 -17.02 11.54 7.91
CA LEU A 89 -15.74 10.89 8.20
C LEU A 89 -14.71 11.26 7.14
N ASP A 90 -13.50 11.60 7.58
CA ASP A 90 -12.33 11.63 6.73
C ASP A 90 -11.89 10.19 6.38
N VAL A 91 -11.09 10.05 5.33
CA VAL A 91 -10.68 8.72 4.85
C VAL A 91 -9.16 8.63 4.73
N ILE A 92 -8.61 7.54 5.27
CA ILE A 92 -7.24 7.09 4.97
C ILE A 92 -7.38 5.91 4.01
N VAL A 93 -6.84 6.03 2.80
CA VAL A 93 -6.85 4.95 1.81
C VAL A 93 -5.54 4.19 1.80
N LYS A 94 -5.60 2.88 1.58
CA LYS A 94 -4.44 1.99 1.56
C LYS A 94 -4.48 1.12 0.30
N PRO A 95 -4.03 1.63 -0.87
CA PRO A 95 -4.16 0.93 -2.15
C PRO A 95 -3.14 -0.19 -2.38
N GLY A 96 -2.30 -0.48 -1.44
CA GLY A 96 -1.26 -1.50 -1.62
C GLY A 96 -0.02 -0.94 -2.35
N PRO A 97 0.62 -1.75 -3.23
CA PRO A 97 0.20 -3.03 -3.83
C PRO A 97 -0.06 -4.18 -2.87
N TYR A 98 0.81 -4.39 -1.86
CA TYR A 98 0.51 -5.29 -0.75
C TYR A 98 -0.45 -4.66 0.22
N ILE A 99 -1.47 -5.42 0.62
CA ILE A 99 -2.35 -5.02 1.71
C ILE A 99 -2.19 -5.92 2.94
N LEU A 100 -1.72 -7.17 2.78
CA LEU A 100 -1.66 -8.20 3.83
C LEU A 100 -3.06 -8.44 4.42
N ALA A 101 -3.36 -7.94 5.60
CA ALA A 101 -4.71 -7.86 6.17
C ALA A 101 -5.46 -9.21 6.20
N GLU A 102 -4.74 -10.33 6.39
CA GLU A 102 -5.28 -11.69 6.30
C GLU A 102 -6.09 -11.87 5.00
N TYR A 103 -5.54 -11.38 3.89
CA TYR A 103 -6.17 -11.42 2.58
C TYR A 103 -5.38 -12.34 1.65
N GLU A 104 -6.09 -13.20 0.91
CA GLU A 104 -5.47 -14.17 0.00
C GLU A 104 -4.61 -13.48 -1.06
N GLY A 105 -3.45 -14.05 -1.40
CA GLY A 105 -2.49 -13.44 -2.33
C GLY A 105 -1.95 -12.08 -1.89
N GLN A 106 -2.16 -11.71 -0.61
CA GLN A 106 -1.73 -10.43 -0.02
C GLN A 106 -2.28 -9.19 -0.75
N GLY A 107 -3.34 -9.37 -1.56
CA GLY A 107 -3.97 -8.35 -2.40
C GLY A 107 -3.39 -8.24 -3.81
N LEU A 108 -2.43 -9.08 -4.18
CA LEU A 108 -1.90 -9.15 -5.54
C LEU A 108 -2.84 -9.98 -6.43
N PRO A 109 -3.12 -9.55 -7.68
CA PRO A 109 -3.96 -10.31 -8.59
C PRO A 109 -3.38 -11.69 -8.92
N GLN A 110 -4.24 -12.72 -8.91
CA GLN A 110 -3.83 -14.08 -9.24
C GLN A 110 -3.27 -14.20 -10.66
N TRP A 111 -3.80 -13.43 -11.63
CA TRP A 111 -3.24 -13.37 -12.97
C TRP A 111 -1.79 -12.89 -12.98
N LEU A 112 -1.45 -11.93 -12.11
CA LEU A 112 -0.08 -11.43 -11.96
C LEU A 112 0.83 -12.50 -11.36
N LEU A 113 0.41 -13.14 -10.27
CA LEU A 113 1.19 -14.21 -9.63
C LEU A 113 1.47 -15.37 -10.58
N ASN A 114 0.54 -15.66 -11.50
CA ASN A 114 0.71 -16.72 -12.51
C ASN A 114 1.61 -16.31 -13.69
N LYS A 115 1.79 -15.01 -13.92
CA LYS A 115 2.46 -14.45 -15.10
C LYS A 115 3.87 -13.95 -14.78
N ILE A 116 4.06 -13.41 -13.59
CA ILE A 116 5.30 -12.70 -13.22
C ILE A 116 6.48 -13.67 -13.13
N GLY A 117 7.63 -13.23 -13.65
CA GLY A 117 8.82 -14.07 -13.70
C GLY A 117 9.50 -14.26 -12.34
N LYS A 118 10.34 -15.28 -12.22
CA LYS A 118 11.12 -15.59 -11.03
C LYS A 118 11.89 -14.35 -10.50
N ASN A 119 12.44 -13.55 -11.39
CA ASN A 119 13.24 -12.36 -11.04
C ASN A 119 12.41 -11.23 -10.44
N ALA A 120 11.10 -11.35 -10.42
CA ALA A 120 10.25 -10.41 -9.70
C ALA A 120 10.04 -10.76 -8.22
N HIS A 121 10.37 -11.99 -7.83
CA HIS A 121 10.17 -12.46 -6.46
C HIS A 121 11.38 -12.17 -5.56
N ALA A 122 11.13 -12.14 -4.26
CA ALA A 122 12.19 -12.20 -3.27
C ALA A 122 12.85 -13.59 -3.31
N LEU A 123 14.18 -13.63 -3.34
CA LEU A 123 14.98 -14.84 -3.48
C LEU A 123 15.79 -15.09 -2.21
N ASP A 124 15.98 -16.36 -1.87
CA ASP A 124 16.94 -16.77 -0.84
C ASP A 124 18.40 -16.71 -1.35
N GLU A 125 19.37 -17.00 -0.49
CA GLU A 125 20.81 -17.02 -0.82
C GLU A 125 21.20 -18.04 -1.88
N ASN A 126 20.35 -19.03 -2.16
CA ASN A 126 20.54 -20.04 -3.19
C ASN A 126 19.81 -19.67 -4.49
N GLY A 127 19.17 -18.51 -4.54
CA GLY A 127 18.40 -18.03 -5.66
C GLY A 127 17.02 -18.71 -5.81
N ASN A 128 16.48 -19.37 -4.78
CA ASN A 128 15.14 -19.92 -4.83
C ASN A 128 14.11 -18.87 -4.40
N VAL A 129 12.90 -18.93 -4.97
CA VAL A 129 11.78 -18.09 -4.56
C VAL A 129 11.41 -18.40 -3.12
N ILE A 130 11.36 -17.38 -2.26
CA ILE A 130 11.04 -17.53 -0.83
C ILE A 130 9.56 -17.90 -0.65
N SER A 131 8.67 -17.19 -1.35
CA SER A 131 7.24 -17.48 -1.39
C SER A 131 6.64 -16.98 -2.71
N PRO A 132 5.66 -17.67 -3.30
CA PRO A 132 5.04 -17.28 -4.56
C PRO A 132 4.36 -15.91 -4.53
N ASP A 133 3.90 -15.46 -3.38
CA ASP A 133 3.24 -14.17 -3.15
C ASP A 133 4.18 -13.10 -2.57
N LEU A 134 5.46 -13.40 -2.44
CA LEU A 134 6.47 -12.46 -1.93
C LEU A 134 7.32 -11.89 -3.08
N MET A 135 6.98 -10.69 -3.50
CA MET A 135 7.72 -9.95 -4.53
C MET A 135 8.95 -9.26 -3.94
N SER A 136 9.98 -9.13 -4.76
CA SER A 136 11.09 -8.22 -4.48
C SER A 136 10.64 -6.78 -4.71
N TYR A 137 10.70 -5.94 -3.68
CA TYR A 137 10.29 -4.53 -3.76
C TYR A 137 11.14 -3.70 -4.74
N MET A 138 12.32 -4.18 -5.11
CA MET A 138 13.23 -3.50 -6.04
C MET A 138 13.22 -4.11 -7.43
N SER A 139 12.44 -5.15 -7.69
CA SER A 139 12.33 -5.75 -9.01
C SER A 139 11.68 -4.78 -10.00
N ASP A 140 12.37 -4.50 -11.11
CA ASP A 140 11.84 -3.63 -12.15
C ASP A 140 10.53 -4.18 -12.76
N GLU A 141 10.40 -5.51 -12.85
CA GLU A 141 9.18 -6.15 -13.35
C GLU A 141 8.00 -5.95 -12.37
N TYR A 142 8.20 -6.20 -11.07
CA TYR A 142 7.16 -5.98 -10.07
C TYR A 142 6.78 -4.50 -9.97
N LEU A 143 7.76 -3.60 -9.98
CA LEU A 143 7.52 -2.16 -9.95
C LEU A 143 6.72 -1.69 -11.17
N LYS A 144 7.02 -2.22 -12.37
CA LYS A 144 6.25 -1.93 -13.59
C LYS A 144 4.76 -2.23 -13.40
N TYR A 145 4.40 -3.40 -12.89
CA TYR A 145 3.00 -3.76 -12.65
C TYR A 145 2.38 -2.94 -11.51
N SER A 146 3.14 -2.66 -10.46
CA SER A 146 2.71 -1.80 -9.36
C SER A 146 2.37 -0.39 -9.84
N PHE A 147 3.18 0.19 -10.75
CA PHE A 147 2.88 1.50 -11.34
C PHE A 147 1.65 1.47 -12.24
N LEU A 148 1.42 0.39 -13.02
CA LEU A 148 0.19 0.24 -13.79
C LEU A 148 -1.06 0.21 -12.89
N TRP A 149 -0.97 -0.42 -11.72
CA TRP A 149 -2.02 -0.35 -10.72
C TRP A 149 -2.23 1.07 -10.21
N TYR A 150 -1.15 1.76 -9.84
CA TYR A 150 -1.24 3.15 -9.38
C TYR A 150 -1.81 4.09 -10.45
N ASP A 151 -1.49 3.90 -11.72
CA ASP A 151 -2.07 4.67 -12.84
C ASP A 151 -3.59 4.56 -12.90
N LYS A 152 -4.18 3.47 -12.39
CA LYS A 152 -5.63 3.26 -12.33
C LYS A 152 -6.27 3.83 -11.07
N ILE A 153 -5.65 3.66 -9.91
CA ILE A 153 -6.25 4.06 -8.63
C ILE A 153 -5.98 5.53 -8.28
N MET A 154 -4.83 6.09 -8.65
CA MET A 154 -4.45 7.44 -8.27
C MET A 154 -5.34 8.54 -8.82
N PRO A 155 -5.90 8.46 -10.05
CA PRO A 155 -6.90 9.41 -10.52
C PRO A 155 -8.12 9.49 -9.59
N ILE A 156 -8.61 8.34 -9.08
CA ILE A 156 -9.73 8.28 -8.15
C ILE A 156 -9.33 8.90 -6.80
N VAL A 157 -8.17 8.54 -6.26
CA VAL A 157 -7.66 9.12 -5.00
C VAL A 157 -7.53 10.63 -5.13
N SER A 158 -6.98 11.12 -6.25
CA SER A 158 -6.83 12.55 -6.52
C SER A 158 -8.19 13.27 -6.63
N GLU A 159 -9.16 12.69 -7.33
CA GLU A 159 -10.50 13.28 -7.46
C GLU A 159 -11.17 13.47 -6.10
N TYR A 160 -11.03 12.49 -5.20
CA TYR A 160 -11.69 12.50 -3.89
C TYR A 160 -10.80 12.97 -2.73
N GLN A 161 -9.60 13.51 -2.99
CA GLN A 161 -8.78 14.08 -1.92
C GLN A 161 -9.37 15.38 -1.35
N VAL A 162 -8.97 15.72 -0.14
CA VAL A 162 -9.52 16.85 0.61
C VAL A 162 -9.33 18.20 -0.08
N SER A 163 -8.25 18.41 -0.81
CA SER A 163 -8.00 19.63 -1.62
C SER A 163 -9.04 19.82 -2.72
N ASN A 164 -9.57 18.73 -3.27
CA ASN A 164 -10.60 18.71 -4.29
C ASN A 164 -12.01 18.57 -3.69
N GLY A 165 -12.13 18.76 -2.38
CA GLY A 165 -13.41 18.71 -1.65
C GLY A 165 -13.88 17.31 -1.30
N GLY A 166 -13.09 16.27 -1.54
CA GLY A 166 -13.34 14.89 -1.10
C GLY A 166 -13.01 14.67 0.38
N PRO A 167 -13.21 13.45 0.89
CA PRO A 167 -12.92 13.10 2.26
C PRO A 167 -11.51 12.51 2.47
N ILE A 168 -10.76 12.18 1.41
CA ILE A 168 -9.46 11.52 1.52
C ILE A 168 -8.43 12.52 2.01
N THR A 169 -7.87 12.28 3.19
CA THR A 169 -6.85 13.11 3.83
C THR A 169 -5.46 12.53 3.79
N MET A 170 -5.34 11.21 3.75
CA MET A 170 -4.06 10.50 3.74
C MET A 170 -4.14 9.24 2.89
N MET A 171 -2.96 8.79 2.44
CA MET A 171 -2.76 7.52 1.76
C MET A 171 -1.57 6.80 2.38
N GLN A 172 -1.72 5.51 2.65
CA GLN A 172 -0.63 4.61 3.00
C GLN A 172 -0.16 3.91 1.73
N VAL A 173 1.10 4.10 1.37
CA VAL A 173 1.75 3.40 0.26
C VAL A 173 2.25 2.06 0.75
N CYS A 174 1.74 0.97 0.17
CA CYS A 174 2.02 -0.40 0.58
C CYS A 174 1.67 -0.67 2.05
N ASN A 175 1.79 -1.90 2.52
CA ASN A 175 1.54 -2.25 3.91
C ASN A 175 2.63 -3.16 4.44
N GLU A 176 3.04 -2.94 5.71
CA GLU A 176 4.00 -3.76 6.45
C GLU A 176 5.26 -4.11 5.66
N VAL A 177 5.86 -3.09 5.01
CA VAL A 177 7.08 -3.25 4.20
C VAL A 177 8.18 -3.91 5.06
N GLY A 178 8.66 -5.09 4.60
CA GLY A 178 9.70 -5.84 5.30
C GLY A 178 9.20 -6.83 6.35
N VAL A 179 7.89 -6.93 6.62
CA VAL A 179 7.36 -7.87 7.63
C VAL A 179 7.67 -9.33 7.31
N PHE A 180 7.63 -9.71 6.04
CA PHE A 180 7.95 -11.08 5.63
C PHE A 180 9.41 -11.44 5.89
N GLN A 181 10.34 -10.52 5.62
CA GLN A 181 11.75 -10.70 5.93
C GLN A 181 11.97 -10.82 7.43
N TRP A 182 11.29 -10.01 8.21
CA TRP A 182 11.36 -10.06 9.67
C TRP A 182 10.79 -11.38 10.22
N LEU A 183 9.59 -11.80 9.78
CA LEU A 183 8.95 -13.05 10.26
C LEU A 183 9.69 -14.30 9.84
N SER A 184 10.21 -14.34 8.62
CA SER A 184 10.93 -15.50 8.09
C SER A 184 12.41 -15.55 8.50
N GLY A 185 12.96 -14.43 9.01
CA GLY A 185 14.39 -14.27 9.22
C GLY A 185 15.21 -14.28 7.92
N LYS A 186 14.56 -14.18 6.76
CA LYS A 186 15.21 -14.23 5.45
C LYS A 186 15.44 -12.82 4.89
N ILE A 187 16.49 -12.71 4.10
CA ILE A 187 16.84 -11.49 3.36
C ILE A 187 16.50 -11.72 1.90
N ASP A 188 16.11 -10.66 1.19
CA ASP A 188 15.90 -10.70 -0.25
C ASP A 188 17.25 -10.61 -0.98
N TYR A 189 17.67 -11.74 -1.59
CA TYR A 189 18.87 -11.85 -2.44
C TYR A 189 18.57 -11.66 -3.92
N ASN A 190 17.45 -11.04 -4.26
CA ASN A 190 17.19 -10.68 -5.68
C ASN A 190 18.37 -9.86 -6.22
N GLU A 191 18.80 -10.16 -7.44
CA GLU A 191 19.97 -9.53 -8.07
C GLU A 191 19.86 -7.98 -8.06
N ARG A 192 18.67 -7.46 -8.35
CA ARG A 192 18.43 -6.02 -8.34
C ARG A 192 18.62 -5.39 -6.96
N VAL A 193 18.16 -6.07 -5.89
CA VAL A 193 18.37 -5.63 -4.50
C VAL A 193 19.87 -5.58 -4.18
N ILE A 194 20.62 -6.61 -4.56
CA ILE A 194 22.08 -6.67 -4.33
C ILE A 194 22.81 -5.55 -5.05
N ILE A 195 22.47 -5.27 -6.32
CA ILE A 195 23.03 -4.18 -7.08
C ILE A 195 22.78 -2.84 -6.37
N LEU A 196 21.53 -2.53 -6.08
CA LEU A 196 21.15 -1.27 -5.42
C LEU A 196 21.77 -1.12 -4.02
N TYR A 197 21.90 -2.22 -3.28
CA TYR A 197 22.56 -2.19 -1.97
C TYR A 197 24.07 -1.87 -2.10
N LYS A 198 24.75 -2.44 -3.10
CA LYS A 198 26.15 -2.09 -3.39
C LYS A 198 26.29 -0.62 -3.77
N GLU A 199 25.44 -0.11 -4.65
CA GLU A 199 25.39 1.31 -5.03
C GLU A 199 25.20 2.21 -3.81
N PHE A 200 24.26 1.88 -2.93
CA PHE A 200 24.02 2.57 -1.67
C PHE A 200 25.28 2.59 -0.77
N LEU A 201 25.96 1.44 -0.64
CA LEU A 201 27.19 1.37 0.16
C LEU A 201 28.29 2.27 -0.43
N VAL A 202 28.49 2.24 -1.74
CA VAL A 202 29.45 3.10 -2.44
C VAL A 202 29.10 4.58 -2.23
N ASP A 203 27.85 4.94 -2.39
CA ASP A 203 27.42 6.33 -2.20
C ASP A 203 27.60 6.80 -0.75
N LYS A 204 27.24 5.98 0.21
CA LYS A 204 27.27 6.32 1.63
C LYS A 204 28.68 6.36 2.20
N TYR A 205 29.52 5.40 1.87
CA TYR A 205 30.84 5.22 2.51
C TYR A 205 32.02 5.66 1.65
N LYS A 206 31.84 5.79 0.34
CA LYS A 206 32.81 6.27 -0.65
C LYS A 206 34.06 5.37 -0.83
N SER A 207 34.41 4.51 0.14
CA SER A 207 35.53 3.57 0.01
C SER A 207 35.30 2.28 0.83
N ILE A 208 35.99 1.21 0.43
CA ILE A 208 35.95 -0.08 1.13
C ILE A 208 36.59 0.01 2.53
N GLU A 209 37.64 0.83 2.66
CA GLU A 209 38.31 1.05 3.96
C GLU A 209 37.34 1.68 4.96
N LYS A 210 36.47 2.61 4.49
CA LYS A 210 35.47 3.23 5.33
C LYS A 210 34.37 2.24 5.74
N ILE A 211 33.95 1.35 4.83
CA ILE A 211 33.04 0.25 5.14
C ILE A 211 33.67 -0.65 6.21
N ASN A 212 34.89 -1.12 5.97
CA ASN A 212 35.61 -1.99 6.87
C ASN A 212 35.79 -1.38 8.27
N SER A 213 36.16 -0.10 8.35
CA SER A 213 36.33 0.58 9.64
C SER A 213 34.98 0.78 10.37
N THR A 214 33.88 0.94 9.63
CA THR A 214 32.55 1.15 10.22
C THR A 214 31.94 -0.16 10.75
N TYR A 215 32.13 -1.24 10.03
CA TYR A 215 31.50 -2.54 10.34
C TYR A 215 32.46 -3.53 11.00
N GLY A 216 33.74 -3.20 11.20
CA GLY A 216 34.74 -4.11 11.75
C GLY A 216 35.07 -5.28 10.81
N THR A 217 34.94 -5.09 9.52
CA THR A 217 35.17 -6.11 8.49
C THR A 217 36.52 -5.95 7.79
N LYS A 218 36.89 -6.89 6.92
CA LYS A 218 38.13 -6.88 6.14
C LYS A 218 37.88 -7.25 4.69
N TYR A 219 36.85 -6.67 4.08
CA TYR A 219 36.58 -6.89 2.66
C TYR A 219 37.66 -6.27 1.78
N SER A 220 37.97 -6.92 0.68
CA SER A 220 38.95 -6.44 -0.32
C SER A 220 38.33 -5.60 -1.43
N SER A 221 37.02 -5.79 -1.67
CA SER A 221 36.27 -5.09 -2.72
C SER A 221 34.76 -5.11 -2.39
#